data_a528c79794096770c7bf2512676cd308
#
_entry.id   a528c79794096770c7bf2512676cd308
#
_cell.length_a   1.000
_cell.length_b   1.000
_cell.length_c   1.000
_cell.angle_alpha   90.00
_cell.angle_beta   90.00
_cell.angle_gamma   90.00
#
_symmetry.space_group_name_H-M   'P 1'
#
loop_
_entity.id
_entity.type
_entity.pdbx_description
1 polymer ?
#
loop_
_entity_poly.entity_id
_entity_poly.type
_entity_poly.pdbx_seq_one_letter_code
_entity_poly.pdbx_strand_id
1 'polypeptide(L)'
;LRFLHSACPAITRKLDIVGQTLKSTANLQVVSVEPLGRAMRMFDITTETEDFVSNGVLSHNCYARPSHAYLGLSPGIDFETRLFAKVNAAEKLREELSRPGYRCEVISIGANTDPYQPIEREHRITRGILEVCAEFNQPVGIVTKNAMVERDLDILAPMAQRGLVNVFISVNNLDHELARRMEPRCSAPARRLQAMKKVSDAGVPVGVLCAPVIPFLNDHQIEAVLEAAWEHGARQAGYVLMRLPWEVKDLFKDWLERHYPLKAKHVMSRVHAMRGGRDNDPNFGSRMRGSGELAALLAQRFKKACQRLGFNA
;
A
#
# COMPACT_ATOMS: atom_id res chain seq x y z
N LEU A 1 -26.28 -6.26 -10.97
CA LEU A 1 -26.93 -7.52 -10.61
C LEU A 1 -26.78 -8.58 -11.71
N ARG A 2 -27.15 -8.25 -12.96
CA ARG A 2 -26.94 -9.15 -14.11
C ARG A 2 -25.48 -9.48 -14.36
N PHE A 3 -24.57 -8.53 -14.13
CA PHE A 3 -23.12 -8.76 -14.24
C PHE A 3 -22.62 -9.82 -13.27
N LEU A 4 -23.03 -9.78 -11.99
CA LEU A 4 -22.62 -10.76 -10.98
C LEU A 4 -23.15 -12.16 -11.28
N HIS A 5 -24.34 -12.28 -11.85
CA HIS A 5 -24.88 -13.57 -12.27
C HIS A 5 -24.23 -14.12 -13.54
N SER A 6 -23.84 -13.26 -14.49
CA SER A 6 -23.21 -13.69 -15.75
C SER A 6 -21.69 -13.91 -15.61
N ALA A 7 -21.02 -13.22 -14.69
CA ALA A 7 -19.57 -13.30 -14.53
C ALA A 7 -19.11 -14.42 -13.59
N CYS A 8 -20.01 -15.09 -12.86
CA CYS A 8 -19.69 -16.12 -11.87
C CYS A 8 -18.41 -15.78 -11.09
N PRO A 9 -18.41 -14.73 -10.26
CA PRO A 9 -17.19 -14.32 -9.58
C PRO A 9 -16.70 -15.45 -8.69
N ALA A 10 -15.40 -15.67 -8.69
CA ALA A 10 -14.71 -16.71 -7.91
C ALA A 10 -14.95 -16.62 -6.38
N ILE A 11 -15.53 -15.50 -5.93
CA ILE A 11 -15.82 -15.24 -4.52
C ILE A 11 -17.33 -15.01 -4.36
N THR A 12 -18.01 -16.00 -3.86
CA THR A 12 -19.48 -16.04 -3.71
C THR A 12 -20.06 -14.93 -2.85
N ARG A 13 -19.34 -14.44 -1.82
CA ARG A 13 -19.80 -13.31 -0.99
C ARG A 13 -20.07 -12.02 -1.77
N LYS A 14 -19.54 -11.91 -2.99
CA LYS A 14 -19.78 -10.76 -3.86
C LYS A 14 -21.07 -10.83 -4.64
N LEU A 15 -21.77 -11.95 -4.55
CA LEU A 15 -23.13 -12.09 -5.08
C LEU A 15 -24.17 -11.47 -4.15
N ASP A 16 -23.84 -11.26 -2.87
CA ASP A 16 -24.74 -10.71 -1.83
C ASP A 16 -24.83 -9.18 -1.80
N ILE A 17 -24.74 -8.53 -2.95
CA ILE A 17 -24.94 -7.07 -3.07
C ILE A 17 -26.35 -6.70 -3.58
N VAL A 18 -27.21 -7.70 -3.73
CA VAL A 18 -28.62 -7.51 -4.16
C VAL A 18 -29.35 -6.69 -3.11
N GLY A 19 -29.81 -5.50 -3.48
CA GLY A 19 -30.54 -4.59 -2.57
C GLY A 19 -29.66 -3.75 -1.66
N GLN A 20 -28.33 -3.84 -1.75
CA GLN A 20 -27.43 -2.91 -1.04
C GLN A 20 -27.24 -1.64 -1.87
N THR A 21 -27.49 -0.49 -1.25
CA THR A 21 -27.19 0.81 -1.84
C THR A 21 -25.68 1.01 -1.84
N LEU A 22 -25.11 1.32 -3.01
CA LEU A 22 -23.73 1.81 -3.05
C LEU A 22 -23.66 3.09 -2.20
N LYS A 23 -22.84 3.11 -1.17
CA LYS A 23 -22.63 4.29 -0.34
C LYS A 23 -21.84 5.31 -1.16
N SER A 24 -22.56 6.13 -1.90
CA SER A 24 -22.02 7.30 -2.58
C SER A 24 -22.99 8.45 -2.30
N THR A 25 -22.45 9.65 -2.15
CA THR A 25 -23.26 10.88 -2.01
C THR A 25 -24.00 11.24 -3.30
N ALA A 26 -23.67 10.61 -4.42
CA ALA A 26 -24.46 10.64 -5.64
C ALA A 26 -25.39 9.43 -5.68
N ASN A 27 -26.66 9.63 -6.00
CA ASN A 27 -27.62 8.55 -6.27
C ASN A 27 -27.26 7.82 -7.58
N LEU A 28 -26.15 7.09 -7.56
CA LEU A 28 -25.69 6.29 -8.69
C LEU A 28 -26.31 4.90 -8.60
N GLN A 29 -27.22 4.60 -9.52
CA GLN A 29 -27.74 3.26 -9.73
C GLN A 29 -27.09 2.66 -10.97
N VAL A 30 -26.64 1.39 -10.89
CA VAL A 30 -26.27 0.63 -12.08
C VAL A 30 -27.54 0.30 -12.84
N VAL A 31 -27.76 0.98 -13.95
CA VAL A 31 -28.98 0.86 -14.76
C VAL A 31 -28.91 -0.35 -15.70
N SER A 32 -27.73 -0.64 -16.25
CA SER A 32 -27.49 -1.84 -17.04
C SER A 32 -26.01 -2.22 -17.05
N VAL A 33 -25.72 -3.50 -17.27
CA VAL A 33 -24.37 -4.01 -17.53
C VAL A 33 -24.46 -4.92 -18.75
N GLU A 34 -23.78 -4.53 -19.82
CA GLU A 34 -23.72 -5.29 -21.06
C GLU A 34 -22.31 -5.81 -21.29
N PRO A 35 -22.11 -7.10 -21.60
CA PRO A 35 -20.82 -7.64 -21.96
C PRO A 35 -20.39 -7.08 -23.33
N LEU A 36 -19.26 -6.38 -23.39
CA LEU A 36 -18.78 -5.72 -24.61
C LEU A 36 -18.08 -6.66 -25.59
N GLY A 37 -17.86 -7.93 -25.23
CA GLY A 37 -17.22 -8.96 -26.08
C GLY A 37 -15.83 -8.64 -26.58
N ARG A 38 -15.17 -7.58 -26.06
CA ARG A 38 -13.82 -7.15 -26.45
C ARG A 38 -13.03 -6.66 -25.24
N ALA A 39 -11.73 -6.82 -25.29
CA ALA A 39 -10.82 -6.23 -24.32
C ALA A 39 -10.86 -4.69 -24.43
N MET A 40 -11.13 -4.00 -23.35
CA MET A 40 -11.16 -2.54 -23.26
C MET A 40 -10.18 -2.03 -22.22
N ARG A 41 -9.61 -0.83 -22.47
CA ARG A 41 -8.84 -0.13 -21.45
C ARG A 41 -9.79 0.29 -20.31
N MET A 42 -9.46 -0.06 -19.08
CA MET A 42 -10.25 0.29 -17.91
C MET A 42 -9.66 1.54 -17.24
N PHE A 43 -10.56 2.38 -16.71
CA PHE A 43 -10.22 3.59 -15.99
C PHE A 43 -10.73 3.48 -14.56
N ASP A 44 -10.00 4.04 -13.62
CA ASP A 44 -10.37 4.11 -12.21
C ASP A 44 -10.62 5.56 -11.80
N ILE A 45 -11.65 5.79 -11.04
CA ILE A 45 -12.02 7.10 -10.51
C ILE A 45 -11.95 7.01 -8.98
N THR A 46 -11.19 7.91 -8.35
CA THR A 46 -11.15 8.05 -6.90
C THR A 46 -12.42 8.76 -6.44
N THR A 47 -13.18 8.17 -5.52
CA THR A 47 -14.32 8.81 -4.86
C THR A 47 -13.99 9.00 -3.37
N GLU A 48 -14.60 10.00 -2.72
CA GLU A 48 -14.42 10.35 -1.30
C GLU A 48 -14.77 9.21 -0.31
N THR A 49 -15.39 8.16 -0.79
CA THR A 49 -15.70 6.96 -0.01
C THR A 49 -14.63 5.91 -0.28
N GLU A 50 -13.85 5.55 0.71
CA GLU A 50 -12.67 4.65 0.69
C GLU A 50 -12.91 3.23 0.10
N ASP A 51 -13.93 3.01 -0.67
CA ASP A 51 -14.27 1.78 -1.37
C ASP A 51 -13.74 1.82 -2.80
N PHE A 52 -12.43 1.54 -2.94
CA PHE A 52 -11.77 1.57 -4.23
C PHE A 52 -11.63 0.20 -4.85
N VAL A 53 -12.09 0.11 -6.10
CA VAL A 53 -11.58 -0.84 -7.07
C VAL A 53 -10.34 -0.21 -7.71
N SER A 54 -9.19 -0.40 -7.11
CA SER A 54 -7.93 0.02 -7.71
C SER A 54 -7.44 -1.06 -8.67
N ASN A 55 -7.48 -0.77 -9.94
CA ASN A 55 -6.81 -1.55 -10.96
C ASN A 55 -5.34 -1.16 -10.98
N GLY A 56 -4.57 -1.64 -10.07
CA GLY A 56 -3.17 -1.28 -10.05
C GLY A 56 -2.30 -2.45 -9.70
N VAL A 57 -1.40 -2.59 -10.43
CA VAL A 57 -0.09 -3.22 -10.51
C VAL A 57 0.52 -3.56 -9.15
N LEU A 58 1.10 -4.73 -9.10
CA LEU A 58 1.84 -5.39 -8.02
C LEU A 58 2.41 -4.49 -6.94
N SER A 59 1.82 -4.57 -5.78
CA SER A 59 2.47 -4.23 -4.53
C SER A 59 2.42 -5.45 -3.62
N HIS A 60 3.51 -5.67 -2.90
CA HIS A 60 3.60 -6.65 -1.84
C HIS A 60 2.79 -6.28 -0.59
N ASN A 61 1.82 -5.41 -0.74
CA ASN A 61 0.83 -5.13 0.28
C ASN A 61 -0.19 -6.26 0.23
N CYS A 62 -0.06 -7.24 1.11
CA CYS A 62 -0.97 -8.37 1.20
C CYS A 62 -2.45 -7.92 1.22
N TYR A 63 -2.77 -6.80 1.87
CA TYR A 63 -4.13 -6.29 1.97
C TYR A 63 -4.73 -5.79 0.63
N ALA A 64 -3.92 -5.53 -0.38
CA ALA A 64 -4.40 -5.12 -1.71
C ALA A 64 -4.81 -6.30 -2.61
N ARG A 65 -4.40 -7.53 -2.28
CA ARG A 65 -4.70 -8.73 -3.07
C ARG A 65 -6.19 -8.92 -3.37
N PRO A 66 -7.12 -8.66 -2.45
CA PRO A 66 -8.54 -8.77 -2.74
C PRO A 66 -9.06 -7.84 -3.84
N SER A 67 -8.29 -6.82 -4.25
CA SER A 67 -8.69 -5.94 -5.36
C SER A 67 -8.83 -6.72 -6.68
N HIS A 68 -8.02 -7.76 -6.92
CA HIS A 68 -8.12 -8.62 -8.11
C HIS A 68 -9.42 -9.42 -8.14
N ALA A 69 -9.97 -9.77 -6.99
CA ALA A 69 -11.24 -10.45 -6.92
C ALA A 69 -12.42 -9.62 -7.45
N TYR A 70 -12.33 -8.26 -7.44
CA TYR A 70 -13.33 -7.40 -8.09
C TYR A 70 -13.32 -7.54 -9.62
N LEU A 71 -12.21 -8.03 -10.18
CA LEU A 71 -12.05 -8.27 -11.60
C LEU A 71 -12.32 -9.74 -11.99
N GLY A 72 -12.83 -10.54 -11.05
CA GLY A 72 -13.00 -11.99 -11.24
C GLY A 72 -11.68 -12.77 -11.27
N LEU A 73 -10.58 -12.17 -10.82
CA LEU A 73 -9.25 -12.77 -10.79
C LEU A 73 -8.90 -13.31 -9.40
N SER A 74 -8.00 -14.29 -9.36
CA SER A 74 -7.49 -14.84 -8.11
C SER A 74 -6.65 -13.81 -7.35
N PRO A 75 -6.87 -13.62 -6.04
CA PRO A 75 -5.98 -12.84 -5.20
C PRO A 75 -4.61 -13.52 -4.95
N GLY A 76 -4.47 -14.75 -5.39
CA GLY A 76 -3.22 -15.53 -5.37
C GLY A 76 -2.35 -15.21 -6.58
N ILE A 77 -2.29 -16.16 -7.54
CA ILE A 77 -1.36 -16.08 -8.67
C ILE A 77 -1.69 -14.98 -9.67
N ASP A 78 -2.98 -14.70 -9.91
CA ASP A 78 -3.36 -13.64 -10.86
C ASP A 78 -2.94 -12.25 -10.37
N PHE A 79 -2.95 -12.03 -9.04
CA PHE A 79 -2.42 -10.80 -8.47
C PHE A 79 -0.95 -10.58 -8.83
N GLU A 80 -0.23 -11.64 -9.08
CA GLU A 80 1.20 -11.61 -9.38
C GLU A 80 1.53 -11.66 -10.88
N THR A 81 0.61 -12.13 -11.69
CA THR A 81 0.86 -12.39 -13.11
C THR A 81 0.01 -11.58 -14.07
N ARG A 82 -1.16 -11.09 -13.62
CA ARG A 82 -2.08 -10.28 -14.41
C ARG A 82 -2.07 -8.85 -13.93
N LEU A 83 -1.29 -8.01 -14.58
CA LEU A 83 -1.07 -6.62 -14.18
C LEU A 83 -1.92 -5.67 -15.02
N PHE A 84 -2.35 -4.57 -14.41
CA PHE A 84 -3.13 -3.52 -15.05
C PHE A 84 -2.40 -2.19 -14.95
N ALA A 85 -2.11 -1.55 -16.08
CA ALA A 85 -1.48 -0.25 -16.16
C ALA A 85 -2.50 0.83 -16.53
N LYS A 86 -2.62 1.87 -15.69
CA LYS A 86 -3.51 3.03 -15.93
C LYS A 86 -2.77 4.05 -16.80
N VAL A 87 -2.60 3.73 -18.06
CA VAL A 87 -1.74 4.49 -18.99
C VAL A 87 -2.15 5.96 -19.18
N ASN A 88 -3.41 6.30 -18.90
CA ASN A 88 -3.94 7.66 -19.02
C ASN A 88 -4.12 8.35 -17.64
N ALA A 89 -3.50 7.84 -16.57
CA ALA A 89 -3.69 8.40 -15.24
C ALA A 89 -3.26 9.86 -15.12
N ALA A 90 -2.15 10.23 -15.75
CA ALA A 90 -1.67 11.63 -15.78
C ALA A 90 -2.65 12.57 -16.49
N GLU A 91 -3.23 12.13 -17.62
CA GLU A 91 -4.26 12.89 -18.35
C GLU A 91 -5.50 13.13 -17.49
N LYS A 92 -6.00 12.06 -16.87
CA LYS A 92 -7.17 12.14 -16.00
C LYS A 92 -6.93 12.99 -14.75
N LEU A 93 -5.74 12.92 -14.18
CA LEU A 93 -5.36 13.78 -13.07
C LEU A 93 -5.36 15.27 -13.51
N ARG A 94 -4.78 15.58 -14.69
CA ARG A 94 -4.78 16.96 -15.20
C ARG A 94 -6.20 17.50 -15.41
N GLU A 95 -7.09 16.69 -15.98
CA GLU A 95 -8.51 17.02 -16.11
C GLU A 95 -9.15 17.35 -14.75
N GLU A 96 -8.89 16.51 -13.76
CA GLU A 96 -9.45 16.67 -12.40
C GLU A 96 -8.94 17.94 -11.72
N LEU A 97 -7.61 18.17 -11.74
CA LEU A 97 -6.99 19.34 -11.13
C LEU A 97 -7.40 20.67 -11.82
N SER A 98 -7.81 20.60 -13.09
CA SER A 98 -8.27 21.76 -13.88
C SER A 98 -9.75 22.09 -13.63
N ARG A 99 -10.51 21.27 -12.91
CA ARG A 99 -11.95 21.51 -12.72
C ARG A 99 -12.23 22.74 -11.87
N PRO A 100 -13.19 23.57 -12.27
CA PRO A 100 -13.68 24.63 -11.40
C PRO A 100 -14.18 24.08 -10.06
N GLY A 101 -13.67 24.62 -8.96
CA GLY A 101 -14.05 24.16 -7.62
C GLY A 101 -13.25 22.99 -7.06
N TYR A 102 -12.20 22.52 -7.76
CA TYR A 102 -11.27 21.55 -7.19
C TYR A 102 -10.72 22.06 -5.86
N ARG A 103 -10.75 21.21 -4.84
CA ARG A 103 -10.17 21.49 -3.53
C ARG A 103 -8.86 20.73 -3.39
N CYS A 104 -7.79 21.47 -3.20
CA CYS A 104 -6.46 20.88 -3.06
C CYS A 104 -6.32 20.13 -1.75
N GLU A 105 -6.13 18.81 -1.83
CA GLU A 105 -5.79 17.93 -0.70
C GLU A 105 -4.56 17.10 -1.09
N VAL A 106 -3.88 16.52 -0.08
CA VAL A 106 -2.68 15.69 -0.35
C VAL A 106 -3.07 14.41 -1.05
N ILE A 107 -2.53 14.17 -2.24
CA ILE A 107 -2.70 12.91 -2.96
C ILE A 107 -1.72 11.87 -2.41
N SER A 108 -2.24 10.76 -1.88
CA SER A 108 -1.42 9.63 -1.41
C SER A 108 -1.19 8.62 -2.52
N ILE A 109 0.04 8.52 -2.99
CA ILE A 109 0.47 7.57 -4.03
C ILE A 109 1.13 6.35 -3.37
N GLY A 110 0.69 5.14 -3.71
CA GLY A 110 1.21 3.91 -3.13
C GLY A 110 0.44 3.39 -1.92
N ALA A 111 -0.71 3.98 -1.61
CA ALA A 111 -1.55 3.52 -0.49
C ALA A 111 -2.14 2.12 -0.72
N ASN A 112 -2.43 1.74 -1.96
CA ASN A 112 -2.95 0.41 -2.30
C ASN A 112 -1.88 -0.49 -2.90
N THR A 113 -1.25 -0.07 -3.99
CA THR A 113 -0.17 -0.80 -4.67
C THR A 113 1.08 0.07 -4.79
N ASP A 114 2.25 -0.55 -4.95
CA ASP A 114 3.50 0.21 -5.05
C ASP A 114 3.53 1.02 -6.36
N PRO A 115 3.81 2.32 -6.33
CA PRO A 115 3.86 3.14 -7.53
C PRO A 115 5.07 2.87 -8.42
N TYR A 116 6.11 2.23 -7.89
CA TYR A 116 7.37 1.94 -8.59
C TYR A 116 7.55 0.45 -8.88
N GLN A 117 6.55 -0.16 -9.48
CA GLN A 117 6.64 -1.55 -9.88
C GLN A 117 7.48 -1.73 -11.15
N PRO A 118 7.92 -2.96 -11.48
CA PRO A 118 8.74 -3.20 -12.67
C PRO A 118 8.17 -2.61 -13.97
N ILE A 119 6.84 -2.65 -14.14
CA ILE A 119 6.12 -2.10 -15.28
C ILE A 119 6.26 -0.56 -15.42
N GLU A 120 6.56 0.12 -14.31
CA GLU A 120 6.80 1.56 -14.29
C GLU A 120 8.06 1.97 -15.09
N ARG A 121 9.00 1.04 -15.31
CA ARG A 121 10.16 1.26 -16.17
C ARG A 121 9.76 1.55 -17.63
N GLU A 122 8.70 0.89 -18.07
CA GLU A 122 8.18 1.01 -19.44
C GLU A 122 7.14 2.12 -19.55
N HIS A 123 6.11 2.06 -18.70
CA HIS A 123 4.94 2.94 -18.85
C HIS A 123 5.09 4.32 -18.21
N ARG A 124 6.02 4.51 -17.26
CA ARG A 124 6.29 5.79 -16.57
C ARG A 124 5.04 6.52 -16.07
N ILE A 125 4.07 5.76 -15.57
CA ILE A 125 2.77 6.30 -15.14
C ILE A 125 2.93 7.16 -13.88
N THR A 126 3.68 6.68 -12.89
CA THR A 126 3.97 7.44 -11.67
C THR A 126 4.70 8.72 -12.00
N ARG A 127 5.70 8.67 -12.91
CA ARG A 127 6.42 9.85 -13.36
C ARG A 127 5.47 10.86 -13.99
N GLY A 128 4.60 10.45 -14.90
CA GLY A 128 3.60 11.33 -15.53
C GLY A 128 2.64 11.97 -14.53
N ILE A 129 2.23 11.22 -13.49
CA ILE A 129 1.42 11.76 -12.39
C ILE A 129 2.21 12.83 -11.62
N LEU A 130 3.49 12.58 -11.29
CA LEU A 130 4.33 13.54 -10.58
C LEU A 130 4.59 14.81 -11.40
N GLU A 131 4.78 14.70 -12.71
CA GLU A 131 4.90 15.85 -13.60
C GLU A 131 3.65 16.74 -13.57
N VAL A 132 2.45 16.14 -13.60
CA VAL A 132 1.19 16.88 -13.45
C VAL A 132 1.08 17.50 -12.05
N CYS A 133 1.43 16.78 -11.00
CA CYS A 133 1.41 17.33 -9.65
C CYS A 133 2.38 18.52 -9.50
N ALA A 134 3.56 18.44 -10.10
CA ALA A 134 4.53 19.54 -10.11
C ALA A 134 4.03 20.78 -10.86
N GLU A 135 3.34 20.59 -12.00
CA GLU A 135 2.72 21.63 -12.82
C GLU A 135 1.62 22.40 -12.04
N PHE A 136 0.75 21.68 -11.35
CA PHE A 136 -0.39 22.25 -10.62
C PHE A 136 -0.07 22.65 -9.18
N ASN A 137 1.16 22.50 -8.70
CA ASN A 137 1.53 22.64 -7.29
C ASN A 137 0.69 21.76 -6.35
N GLN A 138 0.34 20.57 -6.83
CA GLN A 138 -0.45 19.59 -6.10
C GLN A 138 0.42 18.84 -5.09
N PRO A 139 0.14 18.90 -3.77
CA PRO A 139 0.91 18.17 -2.78
C PRO A 139 0.68 16.66 -2.88
N VAL A 140 1.78 15.89 -2.71
CA VAL A 140 1.75 14.43 -2.79
C VAL A 140 2.52 13.78 -1.64
N GLY A 141 2.01 12.65 -1.15
CA GLY A 141 2.72 11.72 -0.28
C GLY A 141 2.97 10.41 -1.04
N ILE A 142 4.20 9.95 -1.08
CA ILE A 142 4.58 8.71 -1.77
C ILE A 142 4.93 7.64 -0.75
N VAL A 143 4.37 6.43 -0.91
CA VAL A 143 4.78 5.25 -0.14
C VAL A 143 5.27 4.17 -1.10
N THR A 144 6.51 3.71 -0.90
CA THR A 144 7.10 2.68 -1.78
C THR A 144 8.02 1.72 -1.03
N LYS A 145 8.21 0.53 -1.60
CA LYS A 145 9.24 -0.45 -1.24
C LYS A 145 10.33 -0.55 -2.30
N ASN A 146 10.26 0.31 -3.33
CA ASN A 146 11.15 0.23 -4.47
C ASN A 146 12.13 1.40 -4.53
N ALA A 147 13.40 1.08 -4.78
CA ALA A 147 14.45 2.07 -4.96
C ALA A 147 14.30 2.90 -6.26
N MET A 148 13.37 2.55 -7.14
CA MET A 148 13.14 3.28 -8.40
C MET A 148 12.64 4.72 -8.17
N VAL A 149 12.18 5.06 -6.97
CA VAL A 149 11.84 6.44 -6.60
C VAL A 149 12.99 7.42 -6.89
N GLU A 150 14.24 6.95 -6.85
CA GLU A 150 15.44 7.74 -7.20
C GLU A 150 15.41 8.28 -8.62
N ARG A 151 14.72 7.61 -9.56
CA ARG A 151 14.58 8.05 -10.95
C ARG A 151 13.92 9.42 -11.07
N ASP A 152 12.99 9.72 -10.17
CA ASP A 152 12.14 10.89 -10.26
C ASP A 152 12.58 12.03 -9.33
N LEU A 153 13.82 11.98 -8.81
CA LEU A 153 14.38 13.02 -7.94
C LEU A 153 14.46 14.39 -8.62
N ASP A 154 14.60 14.42 -9.94
CA ASP A 154 14.55 15.64 -10.75
C ASP A 154 13.22 16.39 -10.66
N ILE A 155 12.12 15.68 -10.39
CA ILE A 155 10.79 16.25 -10.13
C ILE A 155 10.58 16.48 -8.64
N LEU A 156 10.96 15.48 -7.81
CA LEU A 156 10.67 15.48 -6.39
C LEU A 156 11.44 16.58 -5.63
N ALA A 157 12.71 16.84 -5.99
CA ALA A 157 13.52 17.84 -5.30
C ALA A 157 12.96 19.27 -5.48
N PRO A 158 12.60 19.75 -6.68
CA PRO A 158 11.91 21.04 -6.82
C PRO A 158 10.54 21.09 -6.12
N MET A 159 9.79 19.99 -6.08
CA MET A 159 8.55 19.92 -5.32
C MET A 159 8.80 20.03 -3.80
N ALA A 160 9.85 19.40 -3.30
CA ALA A 160 10.23 19.45 -1.88
C ALA A 160 10.59 20.88 -1.44
N GLN A 161 11.29 21.65 -2.26
CA GLN A 161 11.60 23.06 -1.99
C GLN A 161 10.35 23.93 -1.80
N ARG A 162 9.23 23.50 -2.40
CA ARG A 162 7.91 24.15 -2.26
C ARG A 162 7.04 23.53 -1.17
N GLY A 163 7.56 22.53 -0.41
CA GLY A 163 6.78 21.81 0.61
C GLY A 163 5.68 20.90 0.06
N LEU A 164 5.80 20.45 -1.19
CA LEU A 164 4.73 19.74 -1.92
C LEU A 164 4.92 18.22 -1.96
N VAL A 165 5.98 17.68 -1.38
CA VAL A 165 6.22 16.23 -1.42
C VAL A 165 6.82 15.70 -0.15
N ASN A 166 6.42 14.49 0.20
CA ASN A 166 7.01 13.66 1.25
C ASN A 166 7.08 12.21 0.75
N VAL A 167 8.18 11.52 1.01
CA VAL A 167 8.40 10.15 0.56
C VAL A 167 8.58 9.23 1.76
N PHE A 168 7.75 8.20 1.88
CA PHE A 168 7.94 7.12 2.84
C PHE A 168 8.47 5.88 2.14
N ILE A 169 9.60 5.37 2.62
CA ILE A 169 10.16 4.10 2.14
C ILE A 169 9.88 3.02 3.20
N SER A 170 9.17 1.97 2.78
CA SER A 170 8.81 0.89 3.69
C SER A 170 10.01 -0.05 3.89
N VAL A 171 10.44 -0.20 5.15
CA VAL A 171 11.45 -1.18 5.58
C VAL A 171 10.91 -1.90 6.80
N ASN A 172 10.54 -3.17 6.64
CA ASN A 172 9.90 -3.95 7.69
C ASN A 172 10.84 -4.90 8.43
N ASN A 173 12.04 -5.08 7.92
CA ASN A 173 13.13 -5.85 8.53
C ASN A 173 14.45 -5.55 7.80
N LEU A 174 15.57 -5.94 8.42
CA LEU A 174 16.92 -5.86 7.84
C LEU A 174 17.45 -7.24 7.42
N ASP A 175 16.72 -8.32 7.71
CA ASP A 175 17.06 -9.67 7.34
C ASP A 175 16.78 -9.91 5.85
N HIS A 176 17.85 -10.16 5.09
CA HIS A 176 17.77 -10.39 3.64
C HIS A 176 16.97 -11.65 3.28
N GLU A 177 17.09 -12.71 4.11
CA GLU A 177 16.39 -13.97 3.83
C GLU A 177 14.89 -13.82 4.07
N LEU A 178 14.48 -13.23 5.19
CA LEU A 178 13.08 -12.93 5.47
C LEU A 178 12.50 -12.00 4.40
N ALA A 179 13.23 -10.94 4.02
CA ALA A 179 12.79 -10.01 2.98
C ALA A 179 12.59 -10.73 1.63
N ARG A 180 13.52 -11.60 1.23
CA ARG A 180 13.41 -12.37 -0.01
C ARG A 180 12.23 -13.35 -0.01
N ARG A 181 11.95 -13.99 1.12
CA ARG A 181 10.80 -14.90 1.26
C ARG A 181 9.46 -14.18 1.27
N MET A 182 9.42 -13.02 1.89
CA MET A 182 8.17 -12.28 2.11
C MET A 182 7.86 -11.30 0.97
N GLU A 183 8.89 -10.70 0.38
CA GLU A 183 8.80 -9.62 -0.60
C GLU A 183 9.77 -9.82 -1.79
N PRO A 184 9.70 -10.96 -2.52
CA PRO A 184 10.73 -11.38 -3.48
C PRO A 184 10.94 -10.44 -4.66
N ARG A 185 9.95 -9.57 -4.95
CA ARG A 185 9.98 -8.63 -6.06
C ARG A 185 10.30 -7.18 -5.66
N CYS A 186 10.42 -6.93 -4.36
CA CYS A 186 10.80 -5.62 -3.84
C CYS A 186 12.31 -5.45 -3.80
N SER A 187 12.76 -4.21 -3.73
CA SER A 187 14.17 -3.91 -3.43
C SER A 187 14.57 -4.51 -2.09
N ALA A 188 15.78 -5.06 -2.01
CA ALA A 188 16.33 -5.56 -0.75
C ALA A 188 16.40 -4.46 0.33
N PRO A 189 16.33 -4.79 1.63
CA PRO A 189 16.32 -3.78 2.69
C PRO A 189 17.49 -2.78 2.60
N ALA A 190 18.71 -3.26 2.39
CA ALA A 190 19.88 -2.39 2.21
C ALA A 190 19.73 -1.43 1.02
N ARG A 191 19.13 -1.89 -0.08
CA ARG A 191 18.88 -1.04 -1.26
C ARG A 191 17.81 0.01 -0.99
N ARG A 192 16.80 -0.31 -0.15
CA ARG A 192 15.78 0.67 0.29
C ARG A 192 16.41 1.75 1.17
N LEU A 193 17.32 1.38 2.08
CA LEU A 193 18.08 2.34 2.91
C LEU A 193 18.96 3.25 2.05
N GLN A 194 19.66 2.71 1.06
CA GLN A 194 20.42 3.52 0.11
C GLN A 194 19.53 4.49 -0.68
N ALA A 195 18.35 4.05 -1.11
CA ALA A 195 17.37 4.93 -1.76
C ALA A 195 16.90 6.05 -0.82
N MET A 196 16.64 5.71 0.44
CA MET A 196 16.28 6.68 1.48
C MET A 196 17.34 7.76 1.63
N LYS A 197 18.62 7.36 1.69
CA LYS A 197 19.72 8.31 1.75
C LYS A 197 19.76 9.24 0.53
N LYS A 198 19.63 8.71 -0.68
CA LYS A 198 19.63 9.53 -1.90
C LYS A 198 18.45 10.49 -1.97
N VAL A 199 17.26 10.06 -1.54
CA VAL A 199 16.07 10.92 -1.43
C VAL A 199 16.35 12.06 -0.45
N SER A 200 16.90 11.74 0.72
CA SER A 200 17.29 12.74 1.74
C SER A 200 18.38 13.70 1.24
N ASP A 201 19.43 13.16 0.60
CA ASP A 201 20.55 13.96 0.06
C ASP A 201 20.09 14.93 -1.06
N ALA A 202 19.01 14.59 -1.77
CA ALA A 202 18.36 15.47 -2.75
C ALA A 202 17.45 16.54 -2.11
N GLY A 203 17.40 16.63 -0.78
CA GLY A 203 16.57 17.60 -0.05
C GLY A 203 15.08 17.24 0.01
N VAL A 204 14.71 16.02 -0.34
CA VAL A 204 13.32 15.55 -0.26
C VAL A 204 13.06 15.00 1.14
N PRO A 205 12.03 15.49 1.86
CA PRO A 205 11.63 14.93 3.15
C PRO A 205 11.33 13.43 3.03
N VAL A 206 12.03 12.62 3.82
CA VAL A 206 11.89 11.18 3.79
C VAL A 206 11.57 10.59 5.15
N GLY A 207 10.67 9.61 5.16
CA GLY A 207 10.28 8.85 6.32
C GLY A 207 10.45 7.33 6.12
N VAL A 208 10.45 6.59 7.21
CA VAL A 208 10.42 5.13 7.22
C VAL A 208 9.05 4.62 7.64
N LEU A 209 8.54 3.63 6.91
CA LEU A 209 7.35 2.89 7.30
C LEU A 209 7.73 1.45 7.66
N CYS A 210 7.71 1.13 8.96
CA CYS A 210 7.89 -0.23 9.46
C CYS A 210 6.61 -1.03 9.20
N ALA A 211 6.43 -1.53 7.97
CA ALA A 211 5.17 -2.18 7.55
C ALA A 211 5.39 -3.33 6.53
N PRO A 212 4.79 -4.50 6.80
CA PRO A 212 4.05 -4.84 8.00
C PRO A 212 4.97 -5.24 9.17
N VAL A 213 4.56 -4.92 10.39
CA VAL A 213 5.11 -5.54 11.60
C VAL A 213 4.34 -6.82 11.87
N ILE A 214 5.05 -7.93 11.94
CA ILE A 214 4.51 -9.27 12.18
C ILE A 214 5.04 -9.73 13.53
N PRO A 215 4.15 -9.91 14.53
CA PRO A 215 4.58 -10.31 15.86
C PRO A 215 5.31 -11.65 15.83
N PHE A 216 6.38 -11.75 16.62
CA PHE A 216 7.25 -12.93 16.72
C PHE A 216 8.03 -13.30 15.43
N LEU A 217 7.90 -12.52 14.36
CA LEU A 217 8.64 -12.77 13.13
C LEU A 217 9.65 -11.66 12.82
N ASN A 218 9.22 -10.39 12.81
CA ASN A 218 10.09 -9.24 12.55
C ASN A 218 9.94 -8.08 13.56
N ASP A 219 9.03 -8.18 14.52
CA ASP A 219 8.79 -7.15 15.53
C ASP A 219 10.00 -6.84 16.41
N HIS A 220 10.91 -7.81 16.56
CA HIS A 220 12.18 -7.63 17.29
C HIS A 220 13.18 -6.71 16.57
N GLN A 221 12.95 -6.41 15.28
CA GLN A 221 13.84 -5.57 14.48
C GLN A 221 13.40 -4.11 14.40
N ILE A 222 12.30 -3.72 15.03
CA ILE A 222 11.73 -2.36 14.92
C ILE A 222 12.78 -1.30 15.26
N GLU A 223 13.49 -1.45 16.37
CA GLU A 223 14.48 -0.49 16.82
C GLU A 223 15.66 -0.40 15.85
N ALA A 224 16.18 -1.54 15.40
CA ALA A 224 17.28 -1.58 14.43
C ALA A 224 16.91 -0.98 13.07
N VAL A 225 15.65 -1.21 12.61
CA VAL A 225 15.14 -0.58 11.38
C VAL A 225 15.06 0.93 11.53
N LEU A 226 14.58 1.43 12.68
CA LEU A 226 14.51 2.87 12.94
C LEU A 226 15.91 3.51 13.01
N GLU A 227 16.87 2.86 13.68
CA GLU A 227 18.26 3.32 13.73
C GLU A 227 18.86 3.42 12.33
N ALA A 228 18.79 2.33 11.55
CA ALA A 228 19.28 2.31 10.19
C ALA A 228 18.60 3.36 9.30
N ALA A 229 17.29 3.56 9.43
CA ALA A 229 16.58 4.58 8.66
C ALA A 229 17.01 6.00 9.05
N TRP A 230 17.23 6.27 10.34
CA TRP A 230 17.72 7.56 10.83
C TRP A 230 19.09 7.89 10.25
N GLU A 231 20.01 6.93 10.27
CA GLU A 231 21.36 7.07 9.68
C GLU A 231 21.31 7.34 8.17
N HIS A 232 20.26 6.89 7.49
CA HIS A 232 20.02 7.12 6.07
C HIS A 232 19.11 8.33 5.77
N GLY A 233 18.94 9.23 6.75
CA GLY A 233 18.32 10.53 6.54
C GLY A 233 16.80 10.58 6.78
N ALA A 234 16.14 9.48 7.17
CA ALA A 234 14.75 9.54 7.55
C ALA A 234 14.54 10.39 8.83
N ARG A 235 13.50 11.22 8.82
CA ARG A 235 13.13 12.06 9.97
C ARG A 235 11.69 11.84 10.42
N GLN A 236 10.91 11.12 9.65
CA GLN A 236 9.57 10.70 9.99
C GLN A 236 9.52 9.17 10.06
N ALA A 237 8.71 8.64 10.97
CA ALA A 237 8.56 7.21 11.14
C ALA A 237 7.11 6.83 11.44
N GLY A 238 6.67 5.71 10.86
CA GLY A 238 5.39 5.08 11.12
C GLY A 238 5.51 3.57 11.16
N TYR A 239 4.51 2.89 11.71
CA TYR A 239 4.40 1.43 11.62
C TYR A 239 2.96 1.00 11.38
N VAL A 240 2.82 -0.17 10.76
CA VAL A 240 1.52 -0.83 10.55
C VAL A 240 1.66 -2.30 10.91
N LEU A 241 0.80 -2.78 11.81
CA LEU A 241 0.71 -4.20 12.13
C LEU A 241 0.13 -4.98 10.96
N MET A 242 0.60 -6.22 10.77
CA MET A 242 0.11 -7.12 9.73
C MET A 242 -1.42 -7.16 9.68
N ARG A 243 -1.97 -7.00 8.49
CA ARG A 243 -3.40 -7.07 8.20
C ARG A 243 -3.68 -8.27 7.31
N LEU A 244 -4.70 -9.03 7.67
CA LEU A 244 -5.06 -10.28 6.99
C LEU A 244 -6.54 -10.26 6.54
N PRO A 245 -6.94 -9.28 5.68
CA PRO A 245 -8.32 -9.22 5.21
C PRO A 245 -8.61 -10.38 4.26
N TRP A 246 -9.77 -10.97 4.45
CA TRP A 246 -10.37 -11.97 3.57
C TRP A 246 -9.40 -13.11 3.19
N GLU A 247 -9.12 -13.31 1.91
CA GLU A 247 -8.28 -14.40 1.39
C GLU A 247 -6.80 -14.28 1.78
N VAL A 248 -6.38 -13.07 2.14
CA VAL A 248 -4.99 -12.83 2.57
C VAL A 248 -4.61 -13.65 3.79
N LYS A 249 -5.57 -13.91 4.69
CA LYS A 249 -5.35 -14.72 5.90
C LYS A 249 -4.90 -16.15 5.56
N ASP A 250 -5.56 -16.77 4.58
CA ASP A 250 -5.27 -18.17 4.21
C ASP A 250 -3.93 -18.24 3.47
N LEU A 251 -3.68 -17.31 2.54
CA LEU A 251 -2.39 -17.18 1.86
C LEU A 251 -1.22 -16.95 2.83
N PHE A 252 -1.43 -16.16 3.89
CA PHE A 252 -0.40 -15.92 4.89
C PHE A 252 -0.15 -17.13 5.79
N LYS A 253 -1.20 -17.86 6.19
CA LYS A 253 -1.07 -19.11 6.94
C LYS A 253 -0.29 -20.15 6.15
N ASP A 254 -0.64 -20.38 4.88
CA ASP A 254 0.08 -21.27 3.97
C ASP A 254 1.55 -20.87 3.82
N TRP A 255 1.82 -19.56 3.68
CA TRP A 255 3.17 -19.03 3.60
C TRP A 255 3.96 -19.27 4.90
N LEU A 256 3.35 -19.09 6.08
CA LEU A 256 3.97 -19.37 7.37
C LEU A 256 4.29 -20.86 7.53
N GLU A 257 3.37 -21.73 7.19
CA GLU A 257 3.58 -23.17 7.29
C GLU A 257 4.69 -23.65 6.37
N ARG A 258 4.80 -23.08 5.17
CA ARG A 258 5.85 -23.42 4.20
C ARG A 258 7.23 -22.91 4.61
N HIS A 259 7.34 -21.69 5.13
CA HIS A 259 8.62 -21.06 5.38
C HIS A 259 9.05 -21.07 6.85
N TYR A 260 8.10 -21.12 7.79
CA TYR A 260 8.33 -21.05 9.24
C TYR A 260 7.42 -22.00 10.01
N PRO A 261 7.38 -23.31 9.69
CA PRO A 261 6.42 -24.27 10.29
C PRO A 261 6.46 -24.28 11.82
N LEU A 262 7.65 -24.20 12.42
CA LEU A 262 7.82 -24.19 13.88
C LEU A 262 7.31 -22.91 14.55
N LYS A 263 7.20 -21.81 13.80
CA LYS A 263 6.72 -20.50 14.31
C LYS A 263 5.26 -20.21 13.94
N ALA A 264 4.69 -20.90 12.98
CA ALA A 264 3.40 -20.59 12.37
C ALA A 264 2.27 -20.44 13.41
N LYS A 265 2.08 -21.42 14.27
CA LYS A 265 1.05 -21.38 15.32
C LYS A 265 1.28 -20.22 16.30
N HIS A 266 2.54 -19.96 16.67
CA HIS A 266 2.87 -18.90 17.62
C HIS A 266 2.63 -17.52 17.01
N VAL A 267 3.05 -17.28 15.77
CA VAL A 267 2.78 -16.03 15.04
C VAL A 267 1.28 -15.77 14.96
N MET A 268 0.48 -16.75 14.53
CA MET A 268 -0.97 -16.59 14.44
C MET A 268 -1.63 -16.35 15.80
N SER A 269 -1.18 -17.02 16.85
CA SER A 269 -1.66 -16.77 18.23
C SER A 269 -1.41 -15.30 18.64
N ARG A 270 -0.26 -14.74 18.32
CA ARG A 270 0.05 -13.33 18.61
C ARG A 270 -0.76 -12.36 17.75
N VAL A 271 -0.99 -12.70 16.47
CA VAL A 271 -1.90 -11.93 15.61
C VAL A 271 -3.29 -11.89 16.21
N HIS A 272 -3.83 -13.03 16.64
CA HIS A 272 -5.14 -13.13 17.30
C HIS A 272 -5.20 -12.31 18.61
N ALA A 273 -4.16 -12.37 19.43
CA ALA A 273 -4.08 -11.59 20.68
C ALA A 273 -4.18 -10.08 20.42
N MET A 274 -3.65 -9.59 19.29
CA MET A 274 -3.72 -8.18 18.90
C MET A 274 -4.96 -7.80 18.08
N ARG A 275 -5.83 -8.76 17.75
CA ARG A 275 -7.02 -8.59 16.89
C ARG A 275 -8.31 -9.05 17.55
N GLY A 276 -8.33 -9.14 18.91
CA GLY A 276 -9.49 -9.59 19.65
C GLY A 276 -9.90 -11.03 19.32
N GLY A 277 -8.93 -11.93 19.18
CA GLY A 277 -9.14 -13.34 18.83
C GLY A 277 -9.41 -13.63 17.36
N ARG A 278 -9.27 -12.66 16.47
CA ARG A 278 -9.58 -12.79 15.02
C ARG A 278 -8.32 -12.74 14.16
N ASP A 279 -8.41 -13.26 12.94
CA ASP A 279 -7.33 -13.11 11.96
C ASP A 279 -7.14 -11.65 11.51
N ASN A 280 -8.23 -10.89 11.41
CA ASN A 280 -8.22 -9.49 10.95
C ASN A 280 -9.22 -8.64 11.74
N ASP A 281 -8.87 -7.37 11.90
CA ASP A 281 -9.76 -6.33 12.41
C ASP A 281 -10.12 -5.38 11.25
N PRO A 282 -11.39 -5.25 10.87
CA PRO A 282 -11.82 -4.37 9.79
C PRO A 282 -11.98 -2.90 10.23
N ASN A 283 -12.01 -2.61 11.53
CA ASN A 283 -12.33 -1.29 12.05
C ASN A 283 -11.26 -0.26 11.70
N PHE A 284 -11.68 0.89 11.20
CA PHE A 284 -10.80 1.92 10.68
C PHE A 284 -9.80 2.43 11.73
N GLY A 285 -10.19 2.67 12.96
CA GLY A 285 -9.33 3.21 14.02
C GLY A 285 -8.26 2.22 14.53
N SER A 286 -8.58 0.92 14.62
CA SER A 286 -7.74 -0.11 15.25
C SER A 286 -7.01 -1.02 14.25
N ARG A 287 -7.50 -1.14 13.00
CA ARG A 287 -6.97 -2.09 12.00
C ARG A 287 -5.47 -1.95 11.72
N MET A 288 -4.91 -0.76 11.89
CA MET A 288 -3.49 -0.50 11.61
C MET A 288 -2.59 -0.77 12.83
N ARG A 289 -3.12 -0.57 14.03
CA ARG A 289 -2.35 -0.60 15.28
C ARG A 289 -2.64 -1.79 16.17
N GLY A 290 -3.79 -2.46 15.98
CA GLY A 290 -4.23 -3.54 16.85
C GLY A 290 -4.73 -3.06 18.21
N SER A 291 -5.00 -4.01 19.10
CA SER A 291 -5.49 -3.80 20.44
C SER A 291 -4.86 -4.79 21.43
N GLY A 292 -5.05 -4.58 22.72
CA GLY A 292 -4.53 -5.45 23.78
C GLY A 292 -3.07 -5.14 24.17
N GLU A 293 -2.58 -5.85 25.17
CA GLU A 293 -1.28 -5.59 25.82
C GLU A 293 -0.09 -5.68 24.85
N LEU A 294 -0.08 -6.68 23.98
CA LEU A 294 1.01 -6.85 23.02
C LEU A 294 1.07 -5.71 22.00
N ALA A 295 -0.08 -5.26 21.51
CA ALA A 295 -0.13 -4.11 20.60
C ALA A 295 0.30 -2.82 21.31
N ALA A 296 -0.10 -2.63 22.57
CA ALA A 296 0.32 -1.52 23.41
C ALA A 296 1.84 -1.54 23.67
N LEU A 297 2.41 -2.71 23.94
CA LEU A 297 3.87 -2.87 24.10
C LEU A 297 4.63 -2.49 22.82
N LEU A 298 4.19 -2.97 21.67
CA LEU A 298 4.82 -2.62 20.39
C LEU A 298 4.72 -1.10 20.12
N ALA A 299 3.56 -0.50 20.39
CA ALA A 299 3.37 0.95 20.25
C ALA A 299 4.31 1.72 21.19
N GLN A 300 4.50 1.27 22.43
CA GLN A 300 5.40 1.89 23.38
C GLN A 300 6.88 1.75 22.96
N ARG A 301 7.30 0.57 22.51
CA ARG A 301 8.65 0.32 21.99
C ARG A 301 8.94 1.25 20.81
N PHE A 302 8.04 1.29 19.83
CA PHE A 302 8.15 2.16 18.66
C PHE A 302 8.26 3.64 19.08
N LYS A 303 7.35 4.10 19.96
CA LYS A 303 7.35 5.48 20.46
C LYS A 303 8.67 5.84 21.16
N LYS A 304 9.16 4.99 22.06
CA LYS A 304 10.42 5.21 22.79
C LYS A 304 11.62 5.27 21.83
N ALA A 305 11.67 4.39 20.83
CA ALA A 305 12.74 4.39 19.83
C ALA A 305 12.68 5.68 18.98
N CYS A 306 11.49 6.10 18.53
CA CYS A 306 11.32 7.37 17.82
C CYS A 306 11.78 8.56 18.66
N GLN A 307 11.39 8.63 19.94
CA GLN A 307 11.80 9.71 20.85
C GLN A 307 13.30 9.75 21.06
N ARG A 308 13.95 8.58 21.28
CA ARG A 308 15.40 8.47 21.45
C ARG A 308 16.17 8.95 20.23
N LEU A 309 15.67 8.66 19.04
CA LEU A 309 16.32 9.01 17.77
C LEU A 309 15.92 10.41 17.25
N GLY A 310 14.87 11.03 17.76
CA GLY A 310 14.37 12.33 17.31
C GLY A 310 13.48 12.26 16.07
N PHE A 311 12.80 11.13 15.82
CA PHE A 311 11.78 11.04 14.78
C PHE A 311 10.52 11.83 15.12
N ASN A 312 9.84 12.36 14.10
CA ASN A 312 8.57 13.05 14.21
C ASN A 312 8.63 14.30 15.13
N ALA A 313 9.82 14.93 15.22
CA ALA A 313 10.04 16.15 16.00
C ALA A 313 9.47 17.38 15.31
#